data_46117bfba8d90628211e1fe689283da0
#
_entry.id   46117bfba8d90628211e1fe689283da0
#
_cell.length_a   1.000
_cell.length_b   1.000
_cell.length_c   1.000
_cell.angle_alpha   90.00
_cell.angle_beta   90.00
_cell.angle_gamma   90.00
#
_symmetry.space_group_name_H-M   'P 1'
#
loop_
_entity.id
_entity.type
_entity.pdbx_description
1 polymer ?
#
loop_
_entity_poly.entity_id
_entity_poly.type
_entity_poly.pdbx_seq_one_letter_code
_entity_poly.pdbx_strand_id
1 'polypeptide(L)'
;TALLLAVAAGAVSCGDTWLKYDTSQKNKLYFTEGPLNLDQYISTDISFAIYDETVQEIQRKVPVKLLGTVSDRDRTFEVAAIHDTTTNYISGGVQRELVDAVEGEDYTLGELVIPAGEVEGEIVVTAKRSEKILTKTASLVLQIVETDLFEGVPRNVFRVLISDGTPTCPIWWRYDAENEWYMYLGNFTPDKYRKVLEFYHGIEDTNPSLYKTMVEQ
;
A
#
# COMPACT_ATOMS: atom_id res chain seq x y z
N THR A 1 -71.02 -36.39 -9.82
CA THR A 1 -69.70 -36.95 -9.43
C THR A 1 -68.62 -35.97 -9.85
N ALA A 2 -68.19 -35.10 -8.91
CA ALA A 2 -67.13 -34.17 -9.14
C ALA A 2 -65.79 -34.77 -8.72
N LEU A 3 -64.87 -34.88 -9.67
CA LEU A 3 -63.51 -35.39 -9.47
C LEU A 3 -62.60 -34.19 -9.04
N LEU A 4 -62.26 -34.11 -7.79
CA LEU A 4 -61.30 -33.16 -7.25
C LEU A 4 -59.89 -33.67 -7.58
N LEU A 5 -59.20 -33.01 -8.53
CA LEU A 5 -57.77 -33.20 -8.79
C LEU A 5 -56.98 -32.33 -7.80
N ALA A 6 -56.37 -32.96 -6.81
CA ALA A 6 -55.40 -32.31 -5.93
C ALA A 6 -54.08 -32.21 -6.65
N VAL A 7 -53.71 -31.01 -7.08
CA VAL A 7 -52.33 -30.71 -7.55
C VAL A 7 -51.46 -30.49 -6.34
N ALA A 8 -50.67 -31.51 -6.00
CA ALA A 8 -49.60 -31.35 -5.01
C ALA A 8 -48.45 -30.55 -5.69
N ALA A 9 -48.43 -29.26 -5.42
CA ALA A 9 -47.29 -28.43 -5.72
C ALA A 9 -46.11 -28.83 -4.80
N GLY A 10 -45.26 -29.70 -5.29
CA GLY A 10 -43.98 -30.00 -4.64
C GLY A 10 -43.15 -28.73 -4.65
N ALA A 11 -43.07 -28.07 -3.49
CA ALA A 11 -42.03 -27.06 -3.25
C ALA A 11 -40.67 -27.78 -3.28
N VAL A 12 -40.03 -27.76 -4.43
CA VAL A 12 -38.60 -28.06 -4.51
C VAL A 12 -37.92 -26.91 -3.82
N SER A 13 -37.71 -27.02 -2.52
CA SER A 13 -36.76 -26.20 -1.79
C SER A 13 -35.39 -26.44 -2.46
N CYS A 14 -34.91 -25.44 -3.19
CA CYS A 14 -33.48 -25.39 -3.51
C CYS A 14 -32.75 -25.43 -2.18
N GLY A 15 -32.21 -26.61 -1.83
CA GLY A 15 -31.37 -26.74 -0.66
C GLY A 15 -30.25 -25.72 -0.80
N ASP A 16 -30.02 -24.95 0.26
CA ASP A 16 -28.92 -23.98 0.38
C ASP A 16 -27.59 -24.71 0.20
N THR A 17 -27.20 -24.92 -1.07
CA THR A 17 -25.84 -25.32 -1.46
C THR A 17 -24.95 -24.07 -1.56
N TRP A 18 -25.05 -23.17 -0.60
CA TRP A 18 -24.02 -22.15 -0.45
C TRP A 18 -22.71 -22.87 -0.15
N LEU A 19 -21.71 -22.62 -0.98
CA LEU A 19 -20.35 -23.07 -0.72
C LEU A 19 -19.96 -22.48 0.64
N LYS A 20 -19.99 -23.31 1.67
CA LYS A 20 -19.52 -22.90 3.00
C LYS A 20 -18.02 -22.73 2.91
N TYR A 21 -17.52 -21.59 3.39
CA TYR A 21 -16.10 -21.40 3.55
C TYR A 21 -15.53 -22.52 4.42
N ASP A 22 -14.47 -23.17 3.93
CA ASP A 22 -13.78 -24.22 4.68
C ASP A 22 -12.95 -23.60 5.79
N THR A 23 -13.49 -23.60 7.01
CA THR A 23 -12.84 -23.02 8.19
C THR A 23 -11.61 -23.82 8.66
N SER A 24 -11.32 -24.98 8.06
CA SER A 24 -10.10 -25.74 8.32
C SER A 24 -8.88 -25.16 7.59
N GLN A 25 -9.10 -24.33 6.57
CA GLN A 25 -8.01 -23.68 5.85
C GLN A 25 -7.47 -22.51 6.67
N LYS A 26 -6.14 -22.33 6.59
CA LYS A 26 -5.50 -21.11 7.15
C LYS A 26 -6.05 -19.86 6.47
N ASN A 27 -6.15 -18.80 7.22
CA ASN A 27 -6.48 -17.50 6.67
C ASN A 27 -5.33 -17.01 5.75
N LYS A 28 -5.66 -16.37 4.65
CA LYS A 28 -4.67 -15.86 3.69
C LYS A 28 -4.50 -14.37 3.87
N LEU A 29 -3.27 -13.92 4.04
CA LEU A 29 -2.93 -12.51 4.22
C LEU A 29 -2.22 -11.99 2.97
N TYR A 30 -2.57 -10.77 2.53
CA TYR A 30 -2.00 -10.17 1.33
C TYR A 30 -2.01 -8.64 1.39
N PHE A 31 -1.10 -8.01 0.62
CA PHE A 31 -1.08 -6.56 0.43
C PHE A 31 -2.11 -6.13 -0.60
N THR A 32 -2.82 -5.04 -0.35
CA THR A 32 -3.93 -4.55 -1.19
C THR A 32 -3.54 -3.44 -2.15
N GLU A 33 -2.54 -2.65 -1.82
CA GLU A 33 -2.07 -1.56 -2.67
C GLU A 33 -1.17 -2.08 -3.80
N GLY A 34 -1.22 -1.39 -4.95
CA GLY A 34 -0.32 -1.55 -6.05
C GLY A 34 -0.88 -2.24 -7.30
N PRO A 35 -0.11 -2.25 -8.40
CA PRO A 35 -0.56 -2.78 -9.67
C PRO A 35 -0.84 -4.29 -9.60
N LEU A 36 -1.78 -4.73 -10.43
CA LEU A 36 -2.17 -6.16 -10.55
C LEU A 36 -1.09 -7.02 -11.22
N ASN A 37 -0.02 -6.41 -11.74
CA ASN A 37 1.06 -7.14 -12.39
C ASN A 37 1.91 -7.89 -11.36
N LEU A 38 1.87 -9.21 -11.40
CA LEU A 38 2.57 -10.10 -10.46
C LEU A 38 4.09 -10.12 -10.65
N ASP A 39 4.58 -9.60 -11.79
CA ASP A 39 6.01 -9.59 -12.11
C ASP A 39 6.77 -8.38 -11.52
N GLN A 40 6.05 -7.47 -10.86
CA GLN A 40 6.63 -6.30 -10.22
C GLN A 40 6.22 -6.23 -8.75
N TYR A 41 7.14 -5.79 -7.89
CA TYR A 41 6.80 -5.47 -6.52
C TYR A 41 5.70 -4.41 -6.48
N ILE A 42 4.69 -4.65 -5.68
CA ILE A 42 3.77 -3.60 -5.27
C ILE A 42 4.61 -2.61 -4.47
N SER A 43 4.63 -1.35 -4.83
CA SER A 43 5.53 -0.38 -4.20
C SER A 43 4.86 0.95 -3.90
N THR A 44 5.35 1.61 -2.85
CA THR A 44 5.07 3.01 -2.52
C THR A 44 6.36 3.74 -2.22
N ASP A 45 6.35 5.05 -2.40
CA ASP A 45 7.50 5.92 -2.18
C ASP A 45 7.28 6.81 -0.96
N ILE A 46 8.32 6.93 -0.13
CA ILE A 46 8.43 7.92 0.94
C ILE A 46 9.60 8.84 0.58
N SER A 47 9.30 10.09 0.23
CA SER A 47 10.33 11.06 -0.14
C SER A 47 10.40 12.20 0.86
N PHE A 48 11.53 12.35 1.53
CA PHE A 48 11.80 13.48 2.42
C PHE A 48 12.08 14.78 1.64
N ALA A 49 12.44 14.67 0.37
CA ALA A 49 12.81 15.81 -0.47
C ALA A 49 11.70 16.86 -0.64
N ILE A 50 10.46 16.50 -0.38
CA ILE A 50 9.29 17.39 -0.45
C ILE A 50 8.98 18.07 0.89
N TYR A 51 9.66 17.66 1.96
CA TYR A 51 9.47 18.20 3.31
C TYR A 51 10.63 19.10 3.74
N ASP A 52 10.39 19.95 4.71
CA ASP A 52 11.41 20.74 5.37
C ASP A 52 12.49 19.84 6.03
N GLU A 53 13.72 20.35 6.14
CA GLU A 53 14.85 19.61 6.73
C GLU A 53 14.64 19.25 8.21
N THR A 54 13.73 19.93 8.89
CA THR A 54 13.36 19.62 10.27
C THR A 54 12.52 18.35 10.41
N VAL A 55 11.87 17.90 9.33
CA VAL A 55 11.12 16.64 9.31
C VAL A 55 12.10 15.48 9.25
N GLN A 56 12.22 14.74 10.34
CA GLN A 56 13.16 13.63 10.48
C GLN A 56 12.51 12.26 10.34
N GLU A 57 11.18 12.18 10.45
CA GLU A 57 10.42 10.94 10.32
C GLU A 57 9.14 11.16 9.51
N ILE A 58 8.79 10.19 8.67
CA ILE A 58 7.54 10.17 7.90
C ILE A 58 6.90 8.80 8.08
N GLN A 59 5.60 8.79 8.37
CA GLN A 59 4.83 7.56 8.48
C GLN A 59 4.07 7.25 7.21
N ARG A 60 4.10 5.99 6.81
CA ARG A 60 3.29 5.44 5.73
C ARG A 60 2.55 4.21 6.23
N LYS A 61 1.26 4.14 5.95
CA LYS A 61 0.42 3.00 6.23
C LYS A 61 0.38 2.09 5.00
N VAL A 62 0.73 0.84 5.18
CA VAL A 62 0.67 -0.19 4.14
C VAL A 62 -0.49 -1.13 4.49
N PRO A 63 -1.59 -1.08 3.75
CA PRO A 63 -2.78 -1.87 4.08
C PRO A 63 -2.59 -3.34 3.72
N VAL A 64 -3.03 -4.20 4.62
CA VAL A 64 -3.10 -5.65 4.44
C VAL A 64 -4.54 -6.12 4.56
N LYS A 65 -4.90 -7.14 3.81
CA LYS A 65 -6.21 -7.78 3.86
C LYS A 65 -6.12 -9.25 4.13
N LEU A 66 -7.14 -9.71 4.82
CA LEU A 66 -7.35 -11.11 5.14
C LEU A 66 -8.42 -11.70 4.21
N LEU A 67 -8.08 -12.80 3.56
CA LEU A 67 -9.04 -13.71 2.96
C LEU A 67 -9.25 -14.88 3.91
N GLY A 68 -10.38 -14.87 4.61
CA GLY A 68 -10.67 -15.87 5.63
C GLY A 68 -11.84 -15.47 6.52
N THR A 69 -11.89 -16.08 7.70
CA THR A 69 -12.95 -15.82 8.68
C THR A 69 -12.59 -14.66 9.60
N VAL A 70 -13.60 -13.89 9.96
CA VAL A 70 -13.48 -12.87 11.03
C VAL A 70 -13.25 -13.58 12.37
N SER A 71 -12.46 -12.98 13.24
CA SER A 71 -12.18 -13.45 14.60
C SER A 71 -12.70 -12.46 15.63
N ASP A 72 -13.12 -12.96 16.78
CA ASP A 72 -13.50 -12.16 17.95
C ASP A 72 -12.31 -11.63 18.77
N ARG A 73 -11.07 -11.93 18.31
CA ARG A 73 -9.81 -11.53 18.94
C ARG A 73 -8.88 -10.93 17.92
N ASP A 74 -8.00 -10.06 18.41
CA ASP A 74 -6.87 -9.56 17.65
C ASP A 74 -5.97 -10.72 17.19
N ARG A 75 -5.46 -10.61 15.97
CA ARG A 75 -4.58 -11.61 15.36
C ARG A 75 -3.29 -10.95 14.93
N THR A 76 -2.21 -11.28 15.60
CA THR A 76 -0.88 -10.82 15.20
C THR A 76 -0.41 -11.60 13.97
N PHE A 77 0.29 -10.91 13.10
CA PHE A 77 0.97 -11.50 11.95
C PHE A 77 2.44 -11.06 11.94
N GLU A 78 3.23 -11.65 11.07
CA GLU A 78 4.67 -11.37 10.97
C GLU A 78 5.03 -10.98 9.55
N VAL A 79 6.01 -10.07 9.42
CA VAL A 79 6.65 -9.73 8.16
C VAL A 79 8.16 -9.83 8.32
N ALA A 80 8.84 -10.21 7.25
CA ALA A 80 10.29 -10.20 7.16
C ALA A 80 10.71 -9.14 6.14
N ALA A 81 11.75 -8.38 6.46
CA ALA A 81 12.47 -7.58 5.47
C ALA A 81 13.39 -8.51 4.68
N ILE A 82 13.21 -8.54 3.36
CA ILE A 82 14.01 -9.36 2.45
C ILE A 82 14.87 -8.47 1.55
N HIS A 83 15.95 -9.04 1.01
CA HIS A 83 16.84 -8.36 0.08
C HIS A 83 16.10 -7.99 -1.22
N ASP A 84 16.24 -6.71 -1.65
CA ASP A 84 15.76 -6.26 -2.95
C ASP A 84 16.75 -6.66 -4.04
N THR A 85 16.33 -7.52 -4.93
CA THR A 85 17.16 -7.96 -6.08
C THR A 85 17.31 -6.88 -7.16
N THR A 86 16.57 -5.78 -7.07
CA THR A 86 16.69 -4.64 -7.97
C THR A 86 17.88 -3.78 -7.54
N THR A 87 18.80 -3.48 -8.45
CA THR A 87 20.00 -2.69 -8.13
C THR A 87 19.83 -1.20 -8.40
N ASN A 88 18.93 -0.84 -9.29
CA ASN A 88 18.71 0.54 -9.72
C ASN A 88 17.23 0.82 -9.89
N TYR A 89 16.85 2.03 -9.55
CA TYR A 89 15.50 2.54 -9.69
C TYR A 89 15.51 3.86 -10.46
N ILE A 90 14.60 4.00 -11.43
CA ILE A 90 14.44 5.24 -12.17
C ILE A 90 13.11 5.87 -11.76
N SER A 91 13.20 7.01 -11.09
CA SER A 91 12.03 7.82 -10.75
C SER A 91 12.18 9.20 -11.39
N GLY A 92 11.16 9.62 -12.16
CA GLY A 92 11.16 10.91 -12.84
C GLY A 92 12.38 11.18 -13.74
N GLY A 93 13.02 10.14 -14.29
CA GLY A 93 14.20 10.23 -15.15
C GLY A 93 15.53 10.28 -14.39
N VAL A 94 15.54 10.21 -13.06
CA VAL A 94 16.74 10.13 -12.25
C VAL A 94 16.99 8.68 -11.85
N GLN A 95 18.14 8.14 -12.24
CA GLN A 95 18.58 6.82 -11.81
C GLN A 95 19.25 6.92 -10.44
N ARG A 96 18.83 6.06 -9.52
CA ARG A 96 19.40 5.96 -8.17
C ARG A 96 19.78 4.52 -7.86
N GLU A 97 20.86 4.36 -7.11
CA GLU A 97 21.25 3.08 -6.54
C GLU A 97 20.25 2.69 -5.44
N LEU A 98 19.73 1.47 -5.52
CA LEU A 98 18.95 0.89 -4.43
C LEU A 98 19.86 0.18 -3.45
N VAL A 99 19.61 0.40 -2.17
CA VAL A 99 20.26 -0.30 -1.05
C VAL A 99 19.21 -0.80 -0.09
N ASP A 100 19.44 -1.94 0.55
CA ASP A 100 18.48 -2.45 1.52
C ASP A 100 18.32 -1.47 2.68
N ALA A 101 17.06 -1.23 3.07
CA ALA A 101 16.73 -0.45 4.26
C ALA A 101 17.06 -1.22 5.53
N VAL A 102 17.64 -0.56 6.53
CA VAL A 102 18.07 -1.13 7.80
C VAL A 102 17.10 -0.72 8.90
N GLU A 103 16.51 -1.71 9.58
CA GLU A 103 15.63 -1.45 10.72
C GLU A 103 16.38 -0.72 11.86
N GLY A 104 15.71 0.28 12.43
CA GLY A 104 16.30 1.15 13.44
C GLY A 104 17.07 2.34 12.86
N GLU A 105 17.69 2.20 11.68
CA GLU A 105 18.41 3.28 10.98
C GLU A 105 17.50 4.01 9.99
N ASP A 106 16.93 3.28 9.03
CA ASP A 106 16.14 3.85 7.94
C ASP A 106 14.65 3.80 8.21
N TYR A 107 14.20 2.82 9.00
CA TYR A 107 12.79 2.64 9.32
C TYR A 107 12.56 1.94 10.66
N THR A 108 11.31 2.02 11.14
CA THR A 108 10.75 1.14 12.15
C THR A 108 9.35 0.71 11.74
N LEU A 109 8.90 -0.45 12.23
CA LEU A 109 7.55 -0.96 12.02
C LEU A 109 6.71 -0.77 13.28
N GLY A 110 5.43 -0.43 13.09
CA GLY A 110 4.43 -0.45 14.15
C GLY A 110 3.94 -1.86 14.48
N GLU A 111 2.88 -1.95 15.25
CA GLU A 111 2.24 -3.23 15.58
C GLU A 111 1.67 -3.92 14.33
N LEU A 112 1.89 -5.22 14.24
CA LEU A 112 1.43 -6.06 13.12
C LEU A 112 0.20 -6.86 13.57
N VAL A 113 -0.98 -6.25 13.42
CA VAL A 113 -2.21 -6.81 13.97
C VAL A 113 -3.40 -6.63 13.01
N ILE A 114 -4.23 -7.66 12.90
CA ILE A 114 -5.60 -7.56 12.36
C ILE A 114 -6.53 -7.47 13.58
N PRO A 115 -7.23 -6.35 13.78
CA PRO A 115 -8.08 -6.16 14.95
C PRO A 115 -9.24 -7.17 14.99
N ALA A 116 -9.77 -7.38 16.19
CA ALA A 116 -10.97 -8.19 16.39
C ALA A 116 -12.14 -7.61 15.58
N GLY A 117 -12.88 -8.48 14.92
CA GLY A 117 -14.01 -8.08 14.07
C GLY A 117 -13.63 -7.63 12.66
N GLU A 118 -12.33 -7.43 12.37
CA GLU A 118 -11.86 -6.89 11.11
C GLU A 118 -11.24 -7.96 10.20
N VAL A 119 -11.23 -7.65 8.90
CA VAL A 119 -10.51 -8.41 7.86
C VAL A 119 -9.41 -7.58 7.21
N GLU A 120 -9.18 -6.40 7.74
CA GLU A 120 -8.19 -5.43 7.28
C GLU A 120 -7.30 -5.03 8.44
N GLY A 121 -6.03 -4.78 8.15
CA GLY A 121 -5.06 -4.22 9.06
C GLY A 121 -4.08 -3.34 8.30
N GLU A 122 -3.16 -2.73 9.00
CA GLU A 122 -2.16 -1.88 8.38
C GLU A 122 -0.78 -2.10 9.03
N ILE A 123 0.26 -2.01 8.22
CA ILE A 123 1.63 -1.93 8.70
C ILE A 123 2.02 -0.45 8.69
N VAL A 124 2.24 0.13 9.85
CA VAL A 124 2.77 1.51 9.94
C VAL A 124 4.28 1.45 9.78
N VAL A 125 4.76 1.92 8.64
CA VAL A 125 6.20 2.09 8.37
C VAL A 125 6.56 3.52 8.73
N THR A 126 7.43 3.71 9.74
CA THR A 126 8.01 5.01 10.07
C THR A 126 9.39 5.08 9.44
N ALA A 127 9.50 5.80 8.33
CA ALA A 127 10.77 6.07 7.68
C ALA A 127 11.55 7.14 8.43
N LYS A 128 12.87 7.02 8.47
CA LYS A 128 13.80 7.96 9.13
C LYS A 128 14.71 8.62 8.11
N ARG A 129 14.92 9.93 8.29
CA ARG A 129 15.84 10.72 7.47
C ARG A 129 17.28 10.36 7.80
N SER A 130 18.10 10.08 6.80
CA SER A 130 19.52 9.77 6.96
C SER A 130 20.35 10.34 5.81
N GLU A 131 21.66 10.56 6.03
CA GLU A 131 22.56 11.04 4.97
C GLU A 131 22.63 10.05 3.78
N LYS A 132 22.48 8.76 4.03
CA LYS A 132 22.48 7.71 3.02
C LYS A 132 21.46 7.95 1.92
N ILE A 133 20.24 8.37 2.30
CA ILE A 133 19.12 8.54 1.37
C ILE A 133 19.16 9.86 0.58
N LEU A 134 20.11 10.75 0.85
CA LEU A 134 20.37 11.93 0.01
C LEU A 134 20.82 11.55 -1.42
N THR A 135 21.64 10.50 -1.54
CA THR A 135 22.24 10.06 -2.79
C THR A 135 21.73 8.72 -3.29
N LYS A 136 21.25 7.85 -2.40
CA LYS A 136 20.71 6.52 -2.69
C LYS A 136 19.22 6.47 -2.35
N THR A 137 18.58 5.38 -2.70
CA THR A 137 17.22 5.07 -2.25
C THR A 137 17.27 3.81 -1.40
N ALA A 138 16.83 3.91 -0.15
CA ALA A 138 16.69 2.74 0.69
C ALA A 138 15.42 1.96 0.31
N SER A 139 15.56 0.68 0.02
CA SER A 139 14.47 -0.22 -0.37
C SER A 139 14.14 -1.14 0.79
N LEU A 140 12.92 -1.03 1.31
CA LEU A 140 12.36 -1.94 2.29
C LEU A 140 11.39 -2.89 1.58
N VAL A 141 11.79 -4.14 1.42
CA VAL A 141 10.93 -5.18 0.84
C VAL A 141 10.37 -6.03 1.98
N LEU A 142 9.09 -5.85 2.25
CA LEU A 142 8.36 -6.59 3.27
C LEU A 142 7.73 -7.84 2.66
N GLN A 143 7.96 -8.99 3.26
CA GLN A 143 7.31 -10.26 2.93
C GLN A 143 6.48 -10.73 4.11
N ILE A 144 5.20 -11.07 3.88
CA ILE A 144 4.36 -11.70 4.89
C ILE A 144 4.92 -13.10 5.18
N VAL A 145 5.18 -13.38 6.46
CA VAL A 145 5.68 -14.68 6.92
C VAL A 145 4.49 -15.61 7.18
N GLU A 146 4.61 -16.84 6.71
CA GLU A 146 3.63 -17.89 7.04
C GLU A 146 3.75 -18.27 8.51
N THR A 147 2.61 -18.38 9.17
CA THR A 147 2.49 -18.77 10.57
C THR A 147 1.45 -19.90 10.70
N ASP A 148 1.18 -20.35 11.91
CA ASP A 148 0.08 -21.29 12.15
C ASP A 148 -1.30 -20.70 11.84
N LEU A 149 -1.45 -19.38 11.93
CA LEU A 149 -2.70 -18.66 11.69
C LEU A 149 -2.86 -18.19 10.24
N PHE A 150 -1.76 -17.87 9.57
CA PHE A 150 -1.77 -17.21 8.27
C PHE A 150 -0.92 -17.94 7.23
N GLU A 151 -1.44 -17.99 6.02
CA GLU A 151 -0.74 -18.43 4.82
C GLU A 151 -0.53 -17.23 3.89
N GLY A 152 0.64 -17.10 3.28
CA GLY A 152 0.91 -16.12 2.24
C GLY A 152 0.22 -16.49 0.92
N VAL A 153 -0.09 -15.47 0.13
CA VAL A 153 -0.62 -15.60 -1.24
C VAL A 153 0.33 -14.93 -2.23
N PRO A 154 0.10 -15.03 -3.55
CA PRO A 154 0.99 -14.40 -4.56
C PRO A 154 1.27 -12.89 -4.35
N ARG A 155 0.45 -12.19 -3.59
CA ARG A 155 0.64 -10.76 -3.22
C ARG A 155 1.14 -10.61 -1.77
N ASN A 156 2.10 -11.40 -1.37
CA ASN A 156 2.67 -11.38 -0.02
C ASN A 156 3.94 -10.53 0.11
N VAL A 157 4.32 -9.81 -0.93
CA VAL A 157 5.52 -8.95 -0.95
C VAL A 157 5.14 -7.51 -1.31
N PHE A 158 5.66 -6.55 -0.55
CA PHE A 158 5.45 -5.12 -0.74
C PHE A 158 6.75 -4.35 -0.57
N ARG A 159 7.02 -3.38 -1.45
CA ARG A 159 8.23 -2.56 -1.40
C ARG A 159 7.91 -1.13 -0.99
N VAL A 160 8.66 -0.60 -0.03
CA VAL A 160 8.67 0.81 0.33
C VAL A 160 10.03 1.40 -0.05
N LEU A 161 10.03 2.42 -0.88
CA LEU A 161 11.23 3.14 -1.30
C LEU A 161 11.35 4.43 -0.48
N ILE A 162 12.50 4.61 0.19
CA ILE A 162 12.76 5.75 1.07
C ILE A 162 13.89 6.57 0.49
N SER A 163 13.67 7.86 0.23
CA SER A 163 14.64 8.75 -0.38
C SER A 163 14.55 10.18 0.14
N ASP A 164 15.66 10.94 0.05
CA ASP A 164 15.74 12.38 0.35
C ASP A 164 16.49 13.14 -0.76
N GLY A 165 16.46 12.59 -1.95
CA GLY A 165 17.07 13.25 -3.09
C GLY A 165 16.16 14.29 -3.72
N THR A 166 16.65 14.96 -4.75
CA THR A 166 15.87 15.93 -5.51
C THR A 166 14.51 15.34 -5.92
N PRO A 167 13.39 16.00 -5.60
CA PRO A 167 12.07 15.51 -5.97
C PRO A 167 11.96 15.32 -7.47
N THR A 168 11.32 14.26 -7.89
CA THR A 168 11.07 13.99 -9.30
C THR A 168 9.72 14.55 -9.72
N CYS A 169 9.56 14.83 -11.01
CA CYS A 169 8.31 15.34 -11.55
C CYS A 169 7.20 14.29 -11.38
N PRO A 170 6.17 14.55 -10.59
CA PRO A 170 5.05 13.63 -10.43
C PRO A 170 4.29 13.46 -11.74
N ILE A 171 3.62 12.30 -11.90
CA ILE A 171 2.89 11.99 -13.13
C ILE A 171 1.86 13.07 -13.47
N TRP A 172 1.13 13.55 -12.49
CA TRP A 172 0.10 14.57 -12.66
C TRP A 172 0.64 15.96 -13.09
N TRP A 173 1.96 16.21 -13.00
CA TRP A 173 2.59 17.46 -13.47
C TRP A 173 3.21 17.31 -14.85
N ARG A 174 3.30 16.12 -15.40
CA ARG A 174 3.94 15.91 -16.71
C ARG A 174 3.09 16.50 -17.82
N TYR A 175 3.78 16.98 -18.87
CA TYR A 175 3.10 17.38 -20.10
C TYR A 175 2.59 16.13 -20.81
N ASP A 176 1.29 15.89 -20.70
CA ASP A 176 0.54 15.00 -21.58
C ASP A 176 -0.84 15.61 -21.87
N ALA A 177 -1.52 15.07 -22.87
CA ALA A 177 -2.80 15.61 -23.34
C ALA A 177 -3.95 15.52 -22.32
N GLU A 178 -3.75 14.78 -21.23
CA GLU A 178 -4.76 14.53 -20.20
C GLU A 178 -4.53 15.36 -18.91
N ASN A 179 -3.34 15.95 -18.75
CA ASN A 179 -2.95 16.67 -17.55
C ASN A 179 -2.95 18.20 -17.75
N GLU A 180 -4.00 18.84 -17.29
CA GLU A 180 -4.13 20.30 -17.35
C GLU A 180 -3.14 21.04 -16.43
N TRP A 181 -2.58 20.39 -15.41
CA TRP A 181 -1.72 21.01 -14.40
C TRP A 181 -0.45 21.64 -14.98
N TYR A 182 0.15 21.02 -16.00
CA TYR A 182 1.29 21.60 -16.71
C TYR A 182 0.97 22.97 -17.29
N MET A 183 -0.25 23.18 -17.78
CA MET A 183 -0.67 24.47 -18.37
C MET A 183 -0.66 25.60 -17.35
N TYR A 184 -0.91 25.31 -16.09
CA TYR A 184 -0.93 26.29 -15.01
C TYR A 184 0.42 26.43 -14.32
N LEU A 185 1.12 25.33 -14.10
CA LEU A 185 2.36 25.28 -13.33
C LEU A 185 3.61 25.45 -14.21
N GLY A 186 3.51 25.17 -15.52
CA GLY A 186 4.62 25.16 -16.45
C GLY A 186 5.64 24.06 -16.14
N ASN A 187 6.89 24.30 -16.53
CA ASN A 187 7.95 23.34 -16.29
C ASN A 187 8.13 23.01 -14.81
N PHE A 188 8.26 21.72 -14.53
CA PHE A 188 8.55 21.24 -13.18
C PHE A 188 9.89 21.76 -12.66
N THR A 189 9.88 22.23 -11.43
CA THR A 189 11.09 22.42 -10.61
C THR A 189 10.82 21.94 -9.18
N PRO A 190 11.83 21.42 -8.46
CA PRO A 190 11.69 21.00 -7.08
C PRO A 190 11.09 22.07 -6.17
N ASP A 191 11.50 23.34 -6.35
CA ASP A 191 11.01 24.46 -5.53
C ASP A 191 9.55 24.80 -5.79
N LYS A 192 9.11 24.73 -7.05
CA LYS A 192 7.69 24.87 -7.36
C LYS A 192 6.87 23.73 -6.74
N TYR A 193 7.40 22.52 -6.81
CA TYR A 193 6.73 21.35 -6.26
C TYR A 193 6.57 21.46 -4.74
N ARG A 194 7.63 21.84 -4.02
CA ARG A 194 7.54 22.10 -2.57
C ARG A 194 6.48 23.17 -2.26
N LYS A 195 6.41 24.27 -3.01
CA LYS A 195 5.40 25.30 -2.82
C LYS A 195 3.98 24.81 -3.09
N VAL A 196 3.79 23.95 -4.08
CA VAL A 196 2.48 23.34 -4.34
C VAL A 196 2.08 22.47 -3.16
N LEU A 197 2.98 21.63 -2.66
CA LEU A 197 2.71 20.78 -1.50
C LEU A 197 2.44 21.60 -0.24
N GLU A 198 3.22 22.66 -0.01
CA GLU A 198 3.01 23.60 1.11
C GLU A 198 1.62 24.25 1.04
N PHE A 199 1.19 24.66 -0.15
CA PHE A 199 -0.14 25.24 -0.36
C PHE A 199 -1.26 24.24 -0.10
N TYR A 200 -1.06 22.99 -0.49
CA TYR A 200 -2.03 21.92 -0.29
C TYR A 200 -1.92 21.25 1.08
N HIS A 201 -0.87 21.52 1.84
CA HIS A 201 -0.72 21.09 3.21
C HIS A 201 -1.83 21.73 4.08
N GLY A 202 -2.75 20.93 4.57
CA GLY A 202 -3.98 21.39 5.22
C GLY A 202 -5.25 21.17 4.41
N ILE A 203 -5.14 20.78 3.12
CA ILE A 203 -6.28 20.27 2.35
C ILE A 203 -6.59 18.81 2.73
N GLU A 204 -5.65 18.10 3.33
CA GLU A 204 -5.79 16.76 3.90
C GLU A 204 -7.07 16.64 4.74
N ASP A 205 -7.30 17.61 5.62
CA ASP A 205 -8.44 17.64 6.53
C ASP A 205 -9.74 18.08 5.85
N THR A 206 -9.65 18.91 4.79
CA THR A 206 -10.81 19.52 4.14
C THR A 206 -11.23 18.79 2.86
N ASN A 207 -10.28 18.18 2.15
CA ASN A 207 -10.53 17.42 0.93
C ASN A 207 -9.53 16.27 0.76
N PRO A 208 -9.69 15.16 1.52
CA PRO A 208 -8.76 14.02 1.49
C PRO A 208 -8.60 13.39 0.10
N SER A 209 -9.67 13.40 -0.70
CA SER A 209 -9.62 12.82 -2.06
C SER A 209 -8.72 13.63 -2.99
N LEU A 210 -8.76 14.95 -2.90
CA LEU A 210 -7.92 15.83 -3.70
C LEU A 210 -6.45 15.69 -3.27
N TYR A 211 -6.19 15.70 -1.97
CA TYR A 211 -4.86 15.50 -1.40
C TYR A 211 -4.27 14.15 -1.87
N LYS A 212 -5.01 13.08 -1.71
CA LYS A 212 -4.60 11.74 -2.14
C LYS A 212 -4.25 11.70 -3.64
N THR A 213 -5.04 12.34 -4.47
CA THR A 213 -4.79 12.40 -5.92
C THR A 213 -3.52 13.21 -6.26
N MET A 214 -3.17 14.21 -5.47
CA MET A 214 -2.10 15.16 -5.79
C MET A 214 -0.76 14.86 -5.11
N VAL A 215 -0.76 14.17 -3.98
CA VAL A 215 0.44 13.97 -3.14
C VAL A 215 0.85 12.50 -3.03
N GLU A 216 -0.11 11.58 -3.11
CA GLU A 216 0.14 10.14 -2.94
C GLU A 216 0.30 9.37 -4.26
N GLN A 217 0.21 10.03 -5.42
CA GLN A 217 0.52 9.48 -6.74
C GLN A 217 1.97 9.87 -7.10
#